data_b5c8af60cfb71a6ed6974d80a9aaf3ab
#
_entry.id   b5c8af60cfb71a6ed6974d80a9aaf3ab
#
_cell.length_a   1.000
_cell.length_b   1.000
_cell.length_c   1.000
_cell.angle_alpha   90.00
_cell.angle_beta   90.00
_cell.angle_gamma   90.00
#
_symmetry.space_group_name_H-M   'P 1'
#
loop_
_entity.id
_entity.type
_entity.pdbx_description
1 polymer ?
#
loop_
_entity_poly.entity_id
_entity_poly.type
_entity_poly.pdbx_seq_one_letter_code
_entity_poly.pdbx_strand_id
1 'polypeptide(L)'
;MLETIFKETAGHFSKDVTGIDALWKEILATHTHTARRYHNLQHLEHLLAELLPVKQEIADWDMVVFAIAYHDLVYNTLKQDNEEKSSSIAALRLGNLPVPWERINTCRALIMATRSHKNTPEADARFFTDADLSILGSDPDSYRQYSEQIRKEYKFYPDLAYKPGRRKVLEHFLGMERIFKTDYFHQRYEWAARQNLQQEMTALLS
;
A
#
# COMPACT_ATOMS: atom_id res chain seq x y z
N MET A 1 10.14 13.07 -1.90
CA MET A 1 9.84 12.79 -3.33
C MET A 1 8.34 12.72 -3.56
N LEU A 2 7.58 11.96 -2.78
CA LEU A 2 6.14 11.79 -2.95
C LEU A 2 5.36 13.11 -2.87
N GLU A 3 5.71 14.02 -1.94
CA GLU A 3 5.09 15.34 -1.83
C GLU A 3 5.10 16.11 -3.15
N THR A 4 6.27 16.18 -3.79
CA THR A 4 6.43 16.91 -5.07
C THR A 4 5.56 16.28 -6.14
N ILE A 5 5.64 14.96 -6.32
CA ILE A 5 4.87 14.22 -7.35
C ILE A 5 3.36 14.32 -7.06
N PHE A 6 2.93 14.21 -5.81
CA PHE A 6 1.52 14.38 -5.43
C PHE A 6 0.99 15.77 -5.79
N LYS A 7 1.74 16.83 -5.43
CA LYS A 7 1.34 18.20 -5.72
C LYS A 7 1.34 18.51 -7.23
N GLU A 8 2.32 18.01 -7.97
CA GLU A 8 2.34 18.09 -9.43
C GLU A 8 1.13 17.40 -10.04
N THR A 9 0.83 16.18 -9.60
CA THR A 9 -0.34 15.40 -10.04
C THR A 9 -1.65 16.13 -9.75
N ALA A 10 -1.83 16.65 -8.53
CA ALA A 10 -3.01 17.44 -8.16
C ALA A 10 -3.09 18.75 -8.97
N GLY A 11 -1.95 19.34 -9.33
CA GLY A 11 -1.84 20.51 -10.21
C GLY A 11 -2.30 20.30 -11.66
N HIS A 12 -2.42 19.05 -12.12
CA HIS A 12 -3.05 18.71 -13.40
C HIS A 12 -4.55 19.04 -13.39
N PHE A 13 -5.19 18.94 -12.23
CA PHE A 13 -6.63 19.10 -12.07
C PHE A 13 -7.03 20.46 -11.47
N SER A 14 -6.20 21.06 -10.61
CA SER A 14 -6.55 22.30 -9.93
C SER A 14 -5.37 23.27 -9.88
N LYS A 15 -5.68 24.57 -9.94
CA LYS A 15 -4.70 25.64 -9.70
C LYS A 15 -4.76 26.19 -8.26
N ASP A 16 -5.63 25.62 -7.42
CA ASP A 16 -5.72 25.98 -6.00
C ASP A 16 -4.57 25.33 -5.20
N VAL A 17 -3.44 26.04 -5.18
CA VAL A 17 -2.24 25.60 -4.43
C VAL A 17 -2.55 25.41 -2.94
N THR A 18 -3.39 26.27 -2.37
CA THR A 18 -3.75 26.19 -0.94
C THR A 18 -4.56 24.94 -0.63
N GLY A 19 -5.51 24.59 -1.49
CA GLY A 19 -6.27 23.36 -1.38
C GLY A 19 -5.39 22.11 -1.55
N ILE A 20 -4.49 22.12 -2.53
CA ILE A 20 -3.52 21.03 -2.74
C ILE A 20 -2.60 20.86 -1.51
N ASP A 21 -2.10 21.96 -0.96
CA ASP A 21 -1.27 21.91 0.26
C ASP A 21 -2.05 21.38 1.47
N ALA A 22 -3.34 21.69 1.58
CA ALA A 22 -4.19 21.16 2.64
C ALA A 22 -4.37 19.65 2.52
N LEU A 23 -4.57 19.11 1.30
CA LEU A 23 -4.64 17.66 1.05
C LEU A 23 -3.33 16.98 1.45
N TRP A 24 -2.19 17.54 1.05
CA TRP A 24 -0.90 16.97 1.43
C TRP A 24 -0.66 16.99 2.94
N LYS A 25 -1.03 18.07 3.63
CA LYS A 25 -0.92 18.17 5.09
C LYS A 25 -1.75 17.11 5.81
N GLU A 26 -2.94 16.76 5.32
CA GLU A 26 -3.76 15.66 5.85
C GLU A 26 -3.04 14.32 5.72
N ILE A 27 -2.49 14.03 4.55
CA ILE A 27 -1.73 12.80 4.27
C ILE A 27 -0.51 12.73 5.20
N LEU A 28 0.28 13.80 5.26
CA LEU A 28 1.48 13.89 6.08
C LEU A 28 1.15 13.68 7.56
N ALA A 29 0.16 14.40 8.10
CA ALA A 29 -0.23 14.30 9.51
C ALA A 29 -0.66 12.88 9.88
N THR A 30 -1.36 12.19 8.98
CA THR A 30 -1.83 10.83 9.18
C THR A 30 -0.67 9.84 9.19
N HIS A 31 0.24 9.92 8.21
CA HIS A 31 1.32 8.95 8.03
C HIS A 31 2.56 9.22 8.90
N THR A 32 2.62 10.38 9.57
CA THR A 32 3.66 10.67 10.57
C THR A 32 3.20 10.41 12.00
N HIS A 33 1.96 9.91 12.19
CA HIS A 33 1.46 9.59 13.52
C HIS A 33 2.26 8.45 14.17
N THR A 34 2.64 8.61 15.42
CA THR A 34 3.57 7.72 16.15
C THR A 34 3.10 6.27 16.31
N ALA A 35 1.80 6.01 16.17
CA ALA A 35 1.25 4.66 16.19
C ALA A 35 1.55 3.85 14.92
N ARG A 36 1.86 4.53 13.80
CA ARG A 36 2.21 3.91 12.53
C ARG A 36 3.69 3.57 12.51
N ARG A 37 4.02 2.30 12.58
CA ARG A 37 5.41 1.84 12.61
C ARG A 37 5.91 1.43 11.24
N TYR A 38 5.07 0.72 10.48
CA TYR A 38 5.31 0.35 9.10
C TYR A 38 4.47 1.17 8.12
N HIS A 39 3.13 1.27 8.32
CA HIS A 39 2.22 2.00 7.43
C HIS A 39 2.34 3.53 7.62
N ASN A 40 3.55 4.04 7.47
CA ASN A 40 3.93 5.44 7.64
C ASN A 40 4.36 6.08 6.31
N LEU A 41 4.87 7.30 6.34
CA LEU A 41 5.29 8.03 5.13
C LEU A 41 6.42 7.29 4.37
N GLN A 42 7.30 6.56 5.06
CA GLN A 42 8.38 5.81 4.39
C GLN A 42 7.82 4.66 3.54
N HIS A 43 6.76 4.00 3.99
CA HIS A 43 6.05 3.01 3.20
C HIS A 43 5.50 3.61 1.89
N LEU A 44 4.86 4.78 1.96
CA LEU A 44 4.36 5.46 0.76
C LEU A 44 5.49 5.88 -0.21
N GLU A 45 6.60 6.37 0.33
CA GLU A 45 7.80 6.72 -0.47
C GLU A 45 8.42 5.48 -1.11
N HIS A 46 8.46 4.36 -0.40
CA HIS A 46 8.92 3.08 -0.94
C HIS A 46 8.05 2.60 -2.09
N LEU A 47 6.72 2.60 -1.90
CA LEU A 47 5.75 2.23 -2.93
C LEU A 47 5.93 3.05 -4.21
N LEU A 48 6.10 4.37 -4.07
CA LEU A 48 6.38 5.27 -5.19
C LEU A 48 7.70 4.89 -5.89
N ALA A 49 8.76 4.66 -5.11
CA ALA A 49 10.07 4.30 -5.66
C ALA A 49 10.03 3.00 -6.48
N GLU A 50 9.24 2.02 -6.03
CA GLU A 50 9.03 0.75 -6.74
C GLU A 50 8.22 0.91 -8.04
N LEU A 51 7.30 1.88 -8.10
CA LEU A 51 6.46 2.11 -9.27
C LEU A 51 7.11 3.02 -10.33
N LEU A 52 8.06 3.89 -9.94
CA LEU A 52 8.72 4.80 -10.88
C LEU A 52 9.40 4.09 -12.06
N PRO A 53 10.12 2.96 -11.89
CA PRO A 53 10.74 2.25 -13.01
C PRO A 53 9.75 1.70 -14.05
N VAL A 54 8.52 1.43 -13.64
CA VAL A 54 7.45 0.87 -14.49
C VAL A 54 6.36 1.90 -14.84
N LYS A 55 6.61 3.17 -14.57
CA LYS A 55 5.65 4.26 -14.79
C LYS A 55 5.08 4.27 -16.21
N GLN A 56 5.88 3.92 -17.22
CA GLN A 56 5.46 3.91 -18.62
C GLN A 56 4.50 2.77 -18.97
N GLU A 57 4.39 1.75 -18.11
CA GLU A 57 3.46 0.62 -18.24
C GLU A 57 2.13 0.87 -17.54
N ILE A 58 2.03 1.96 -16.76
CA ILE A 58 0.84 2.36 -16.00
C ILE A 58 -0.01 3.29 -16.85
N ALA A 59 -1.27 2.91 -17.07
CA ALA A 59 -2.18 3.64 -17.94
C ALA A 59 -2.65 4.96 -17.30
N ASP A 60 -2.97 4.94 -15.99
CA ASP A 60 -3.42 6.14 -15.26
C ASP A 60 -2.50 6.44 -14.06
N TRP A 61 -1.34 6.99 -14.37
CA TRP A 61 -0.33 7.34 -13.37
C TRP A 61 -0.86 8.30 -12.30
N ASP A 62 -1.69 9.28 -12.66
CA ASP A 62 -2.22 10.24 -11.71
C ASP A 62 -3.07 9.53 -10.63
N MET A 63 -3.91 8.58 -11.05
CA MET A 63 -4.75 7.82 -10.11
C MET A 63 -3.93 6.85 -9.26
N VAL A 64 -2.84 6.33 -9.79
CA VAL A 64 -1.88 5.54 -8.99
C VAL A 64 -1.19 6.41 -7.93
N VAL A 65 -0.75 7.63 -8.27
CA VAL A 65 -0.17 8.57 -7.29
C VAL A 65 -1.16 8.91 -6.18
N PHE A 66 -2.42 9.16 -6.52
CA PHE A 66 -3.44 9.38 -5.50
C PHE A 66 -3.72 8.11 -4.68
N ALA A 67 -3.74 6.94 -5.30
CA ALA A 67 -3.90 5.68 -4.57
C ALA A 67 -2.73 5.45 -3.59
N ILE A 68 -1.47 5.71 -3.98
CA ILE A 68 -0.32 5.67 -3.06
C ILE A 68 -0.60 6.54 -1.83
N ALA A 69 -1.04 7.78 -2.02
CA ALA A 69 -1.23 8.73 -0.93
C ALA A 69 -2.40 8.37 0.01
N TYR A 70 -3.41 7.67 -0.50
CA TYR A 70 -4.68 7.47 0.21
C TYR A 70 -4.96 6.02 0.63
N HIS A 71 -4.29 4.97 0.11
CA HIS A 71 -4.71 3.57 0.36
C HIS A 71 -4.76 3.21 1.84
N ASP A 72 -3.80 3.71 2.61
CA ASP A 72 -3.67 3.49 4.04
C ASP A 72 -4.03 4.73 4.87
N LEU A 73 -4.79 5.70 4.32
CA LEU A 73 -5.13 6.91 5.07
C LEU A 73 -5.90 6.56 6.35
N VAL A 74 -6.82 5.61 6.26
CA VAL A 74 -7.45 4.98 7.42
C VAL A 74 -6.73 3.67 7.71
N TYR A 75 -6.16 3.57 8.90
CA TYR A 75 -5.49 2.35 9.34
C TYR A 75 -5.77 2.09 10.83
N ASN A 76 -6.59 1.07 11.09
CA ASN A 76 -6.95 0.64 12.43
C ASN A 76 -6.91 -0.89 12.47
N THR A 77 -5.97 -1.46 13.19
CA THR A 77 -5.76 -2.90 13.30
C THR A 77 -6.93 -3.66 13.94
N LEU A 78 -7.85 -2.95 14.61
CA LEU A 78 -9.06 -3.54 15.22
C LEU A 78 -10.27 -3.57 14.26
N LYS A 79 -10.12 -3.07 13.03
CA LYS A 79 -11.17 -2.95 12.01
C LYS A 79 -10.78 -3.69 10.74
N GLN A 80 -11.79 -4.01 9.91
CA GLN A 80 -11.62 -4.70 8.63
C GLN A 80 -12.17 -3.89 7.46
N ASP A 81 -12.41 -2.60 7.67
CA ASP A 81 -13.02 -1.67 6.72
C ASP A 81 -12.08 -0.51 6.37
N ASN A 82 -10.76 -0.68 6.59
CA ASN A 82 -9.75 0.35 6.38
C ASN A 82 -9.70 0.80 4.91
N GLU A 83 -9.62 -0.14 3.97
CA GLU A 83 -9.54 0.13 2.54
C GLU A 83 -10.83 0.76 2.02
N GLU A 84 -11.99 0.33 2.50
CA GLU A 84 -13.29 0.92 2.17
C GLU A 84 -13.35 2.40 2.60
N LYS A 85 -12.92 2.69 3.83
CA LYS A 85 -12.87 4.05 4.37
C LYS A 85 -11.84 4.92 3.66
N SER A 86 -10.64 4.37 3.44
CA SER A 86 -9.58 5.05 2.69
C SER A 86 -10.04 5.41 1.27
N SER A 87 -10.65 4.46 0.56
CA SER A 87 -11.19 4.70 -0.79
C SER A 87 -12.32 5.73 -0.81
N SER A 88 -13.16 5.76 0.24
CA SER A 88 -14.24 6.73 0.36
C SER A 88 -13.70 8.14 0.64
N ILE A 89 -12.67 8.28 1.48
CA ILE A 89 -12.01 9.56 1.73
C ILE A 89 -11.28 10.03 0.47
N ALA A 90 -10.55 9.14 -0.22
CA ALA A 90 -9.92 9.47 -1.50
C ALA A 90 -10.95 10.04 -2.50
N ALA A 91 -12.10 9.36 -2.67
CA ALA A 91 -13.16 9.85 -3.55
C ALA A 91 -13.69 11.22 -3.15
N LEU A 92 -13.90 11.46 -1.86
CA LEU A 92 -14.35 12.76 -1.35
C LEU A 92 -13.31 13.86 -1.63
N ARG A 93 -12.02 13.59 -1.41
CA ARG A 93 -10.94 14.57 -1.63
C ARG A 93 -10.73 14.86 -3.10
N LEU A 94 -10.73 13.82 -3.95
CA LEU A 94 -10.60 13.97 -5.39
C LEU A 94 -11.85 14.62 -6.02
N GLY A 95 -13.03 14.42 -5.44
CA GLY A 95 -14.26 15.10 -5.85
C GLY A 95 -14.26 16.60 -5.58
N ASN A 96 -13.42 17.10 -4.65
CA ASN A 96 -13.18 18.52 -4.43
C ASN A 96 -12.16 19.11 -5.43
N LEU A 97 -11.42 18.27 -6.13
CA LEU A 97 -10.65 18.62 -7.32
C LEU A 97 -11.51 18.28 -8.55
N PRO A 98 -11.39 19.01 -9.68
CA PRO A 98 -12.16 18.70 -10.89
C PRO A 98 -11.64 17.42 -11.61
N VAL A 99 -11.50 16.33 -10.84
CA VAL A 99 -11.14 15.01 -11.35
C VAL A 99 -12.40 14.34 -11.91
N PRO A 100 -12.38 13.80 -13.14
CA PRO A 100 -13.52 13.06 -13.70
C PRO A 100 -13.90 11.85 -12.83
N TRP A 101 -15.20 11.63 -12.67
CA TRP A 101 -15.72 10.58 -11.77
C TRP A 101 -15.22 9.18 -12.12
N GLU A 102 -15.06 8.87 -13.40
CA GLU A 102 -14.53 7.60 -13.88
C GLU A 102 -13.10 7.38 -13.37
N ARG A 103 -12.26 8.42 -13.37
CA ARG A 103 -10.90 8.36 -12.84
C ARG A 103 -10.89 8.24 -11.31
N ILE A 104 -11.80 8.92 -10.60
CA ILE A 104 -11.97 8.73 -9.15
C ILE A 104 -12.28 7.27 -8.85
N ASN A 105 -13.15 6.62 -9.63
CA ASN A 105 -13.45 5.20 -9.45
C ASN A 105 -12.24 4.30 -9.74
N THR A 106 -11.37 4.67 -10.68
CA THR A 106 -10.08 3.98 -10.87
C THR A 106 -9.24 4.05 -9.60
N CYS A 107 -9.04 5.23 -9.01
CA CYS A 107 -8.31 5.39 -7.75
C CYS A 107 -8.93 4.54 -6.62
N ARG A 108 -10.26 4.56 -6.50
CA ARG A 108 -10.97 3.72 -5.51
C ARG A 108 -10.72 2.22 -5.72
N ALA A 109 -10.76 1.76 -6.98
CA ALA A 109 -10.51 0.37 -7.32
C ALA A 109 -9.08 -0.06 -6.97
N LEU A 110 -8.09 0.81 -7.23
CA LEU A 110 -6.70 0.58 -6.82
C LEU A 110 -6.58 0.40 -5.29
N ILE A 111 -7.18 1.31 -4.51
CA ILE A 111 -7.19 1.22 -3.05
C ILE A 111 -7.87 -0.08 -2.59
N MET A 112 -9.03 -0.41 -3.16
CA MET A 112 -9.75 -1.63 -2.79
C MET A 112 -9.00 -2.92 -3.14
N ALA A 113 -8.14 -2.89 -4.16
CA ALA A 113 -7.33 -4.05 -4.55
C ALA A 113 -6.31 -4.46 -3.47
N THR A 114 -5.84 -3.53 -2.62
CA THR A 114 -4.90 -3.83 -1.52
C THR A 114 -5.55 -4.64 -0.38
N ARG A 115 -6.88 -4.71 -0.30
CA ARG A 115 -7.58 -5.47 0.73
C ARG A 115 -7.26 -6.98 0.71
N SER A 116 -7.09 -7.56 -0.45
CA SER A 116 -6.87 -9.01 -0.59
C SER A 116 -5.65 -9.36 -1.43
N HIS A 117 -5.10 -8.40 -2.14
CA HIS A 117 -3.98 -8.56 -3.08
C HIS A 117 -4.20 -9.69 -4.09
N LYS A 118 -5.46 -10.00 -4.40
CA LYS A 118 -5.78 -11.03 -5.39
C LYS A 118 -5.47 -10.53 -6.80
N ASN A 119 -5.29 -11.49 -7.71
CA ASN A 119 -5.12 -11.16 -9.11
C ASN A 119 -6.38 -10.47 -9.67
N THR A 120 -6.17 -9.44 -10.48
CA THR A 120 -7.20 -8.63 -11.12
C THR A 120 -6.87 -8.44 -12.61
N PRO A 121 -7.88 -8.25 -13.49
CA PRO A 121 -7.62 -7.99 -14.91
C PRO A 121 -6.96 -6.62 -15.15
N GLU A 122 -7.17 -5.64 -14.26
CA GLU A 122 -6.67 -4.28 -14.40
C GLU A 122 -5.15 -4.23 -14.19
N ALA A 123 -4.41 -3.81 -15.23
CA ALA A 123 -2.94 -3.79 -15.21
C ALA A 123 -2.39 -2.86 -14.11
N ASP A 124 -2.94 -1.65 -13.99
CA ASP A 124 -2.49 -0.67 -12.98
C ASP A 124 -2.68 -1.20 -11.56
N ALA A 125 -3.77 -1.92 -11.30
CA ALA A 125 -4.01 -2.52 -9.98
C ALA A 125 -3.03 -3.66 -9.68
N ARG A 126 -2.59 -4.41 -10.69
CA ARG A 126 -1.53 -5.42 -10.52
C ARG A 126 -0.20 -4.78 -10.17
N PHE A 127 0.23 -3.74 -10.90
CA PHE A 127 1.44 -2.99 -10.58
C PHE A 127 1.38 -2.37 -9.17
N PHE A 128 0.24 -1.75 -8.85
CA PHE A 128 0.04 -1.10 -7.56
C PHE A 128 0.13 -2.08 -6.38
N THR A 129 -0.61 -3.19 -6.46
CA THR A 129 -0.60 -4.21 -5.40
C THR A 129 0.72 -4.98 -5.31
N ASP A 130 1.44 -5.15 -6.42
CA ASP A 130 2.77 -5.75 -6.42
C ASP A 130 3.79 -4.86 -5.74
N ALA A 131 3.76 -3.54 -6.02
CA ALA A 131 4.62 -2.57 -5.36
C ALA A 131 4.35 -2.51 -3.84
N ASP A 132 3.09 -2.56 -3.44
CA ASP A 132 2.70 -2.60 -2.02
C ASP A 132 3.26 -3.83 -1.29
N LEU A 133 3.30 -4.98 -1.96
CA LEU A 133 3.86 -6.22 -1.44
C LEU A 133 5.39 -6.35 -1.58
N SER A 134 6.08 -5.42 -2.25
CA SER A 134 7.51 -5.55 -2.58
C SER A 134 8.41 -5.76 -1.36
N ILE A 135 8.02 -5.23 -0.20
CA ILE A 135 8.71 -5.44 1.08
C ILE A 135 8.83 -6.92 1.46
N LEU A 136 7.89 -7.76 1.04
CA LEU A 136 7.95 -9.19 1.32
C LEU A 136 9.16 -9.85 0.68
N GLY A 137 9.60 -9.33 -0.49
CA GLY A 137 10.77 -9.80 -1.23
C GLY A 137 12.04 -8.99 -0.98
N SER A 138 12.08 -8.12 0.02
CA SER A 138 13.28 -7.38 0.40
C SER A 138 14.36 -8.31 0.99
N ASP A 139 15.56 -7.76 1.22
CA ASP A 139 16.60 -8.49 1.94
C ASP A 139 16.13 -8.94 3.34
N PRO A 140 16.73 -9.99 3.92
CA PRO A 140 16.24 -10.58 5.18
C PRO A 140 16.20 -9.62 6.36
N ASP A 141 17.10 -8.63 6.41
CA ASP A 141 17.15 -7.66 7.50
C ASP A 141 16.02 -6.63 7.39
N SER A 142 15.77 -6.14 6.19
CA SER A 142 14.64 -5.25 5.88
C SER A 142 13.30 -5.95 6.13
N TYR A 143 13.16 -7.21 5.71
CA TYR A 143 11.95 -8.00 5.98
C TYR A 143 11.74 -8.21 7.49
N ARG A 144 12.79 -8.51 8.25
CA ARG A 144 12.71 -8.66 9.70
C ARG A 144 12.24 -7.36 10.37
N GLN A 145 12.80 -6.22 9.96
CA GLN A 145 12.36 -4.91 10.46
C GLN A 145 10.87 -4.65 10.17
N TYR A 146 10.42 -4.96 8.95
CA TYR A 146 9.01 -4.91 8.58
C TYR A 146 8.16 -5.77 9.51
N SER A 147 8.50 -7.04 9.70
CA SER A 147 7.76 -7.95 10.58
C SER A 147 7.66 -7.45 12.02
N GLU A 148 8.76 -6.91 12.58
CA GLU A 148 8.78 -6.28 13.89
C GLU A 148 7.92 -5.01 13.97
N GLN A 149 7.92 -4.20 12.91
CA GLN A 149 7.10 -2.99 12.84
C GLN A 149 5.62 -3.34 12.78
N ILE A 150 5.23 -4.34 11.99
CA ILE A 150 3.86 -4.90 11.98
C ILE A 150 3.47 -5.39 13.38
N ARG A 151 4.35 -6.17 14.06
CA ARG A 151 4.06 -6.62 15.44
C ARG A 151 3.81 -5.45 16.39
N LYS A 152 4.56 -4.35 16.26
CA LYS A 152 4.38 -3.14 17.08
C LYS A 152 3.06 -2.42 16.79
N GLU A 153 2.56 -2.41 15.55
CA GLU A 153 1.24 -1.87 15.20
C GLU A 153 0.11 -2.70 15.81
N TYR A 154 0.29 -4.02 15.88
CA TYR A 154 -0.66 -4.94 16.51
C TYR A 154 -0.46 -5.11 18.03
N LYS A 155 0.14 -4.13 18.71
CA LYS A 155 0.48 -4.18 20.14
C LYS A 155 -0.70 -4.48 21.10
N PHE A 156 -1.93 -4.16 20.68
CA PHE A 156 -3.13 -4.43 21.48
C PHE A 156 -3.57 -5.90 21.43
N TYR A 157 -3.02 -6.69 20.52
CA TYR A 157 -3.27 -8.13 20.47
C TYR A 157 -2.19 -8.87 21.26
N PRO A 158 -2.57 -9.66 22.30
CA PRO A 158 -1.63 -10.57 22.96
C PRO A 158 -1.11 -11.61 21.95
N ASP A 159 0.07 -12.18 22.21
CA ASP A 159 0.70 -13.13 21.27
C ASP A 159 -0.18 -14.33 20.96
N LEU A 160 -0.99 -14.78 21.92
CA LEU A 160 -1.97 -15.86 21.73
C LEU A 160 -3.00 -15.56 20.63
N ALA A 161 -3.34 -14.30 20.40
CA ALA A 161 -4.25 -13.86 19.33
C ALA A 161 -3.49 -13.41 18.07
N TYR A 162 -2.35 -12.74 18.24
CA TYR A 162 -1.54 -12.23 17.14
C TYR A 162 -0.94 -13.35 16.29
N LYS A 163 -0.26 -14.33 16.93
CA LYS A 163 0.44 -15.41 16.20
C LYS A 163 -0.47 -16.18 15.25
N PRO A 164 -1.67 -16.65 15.65
CA PRO A 164 -2.60 -17.30 14.73
C PRO A 164 -3.10 -16.39 13.59
N GLY A 165 -3.31 -15.10 13.88
CA GLY A 165 -3.70 -14.12 12.86
C GLY A 165 -2.59 -13.89 11.84
N ARG A 166 -1.35 -13.68 12.29
CA ARG A 166 -0.19 -13.51 11.43
C ARG A 166 0.07 -14.75 10.59
N ARG A 167 -0.03 -15.94 11.18
CA ARG A 167 0.09 -17.21 10.48
C ARG A 167 -0.87 -17.30 9.29
N LYS A 168 -2.14 -16.92 9.47
CA LYS A 168 -3.12 -16.92 8.36
C LYS A 168 -2.72 -15.99 7.21
N VAL A 169 -2.12 -14.84 7.53
CA VAL A 169 -1.61 -13.90 6.51
C VAL A 169 -0.45 -14.55 5.74
N LEU A 170 0.49 -15.19 6.44
CA LEU A 170 1.61 -15.87 5.79
C LEU A 170 1.13 -17.05 4.93
N GLU A 171 0.20 -17.87 5.44
CA GLU A 171 -0.42 -18.97 4.69
C GLU A 171 -1.15 -18.48 3.44
N HIS A 172 -1.84 -17.34 3.53
CA HIS A 172 -2.51 -16.72 2.40
C HIS A 172 -1.53 -16.40 1.25
N PHE A 173 -0.44 -15.70 1.55
CA PHE A 173 0.55 -15.34 0.53
C PHE A 173 1.32 -16.56 0.01
N LEU A 174 1.74 -17.48 0.89
CA LEU A 174 2.43 -18.71 0.49
C LEU A 174 1.54 -19.63 -0.36
N GLY A 175 0.22 -19.60 -0.17
CA GLY A 175 -0.75 -20.35 -0.94
C GLY A 175 -1.08 -19.76 -2.32
N MET A 176 -0.64 -18.53 -2.61
CA MET A 176 -0.83 -17.96 -3.95
C MET A 176 0.07 -18.67 -4.97
N GLU A 177 -0.44 -18.90 -6.17
CA GLU A 177 0.37 -19.39 -7.30
C GLU A 177 1.51 -18.41 -7.61
N ARG A 178 1.19 -17.11 -7.65
CA ARG A 178 2.14 -15.99 -7.75
C ARG A 178 1.74 -14.93 -6.71
N ILE A 179 2.69 -14.54 -5.86
CA ILE A 179 2.51 -13.40 -4.95
C ILE A 179 2.49 -12.12 -5.78
N PHE A 180 3.45 -11.97 -6.70
CA PHE A 180 3.56 -10.84 -7.61
C PHE A 180 2.96 -11.17 -8.98
N LYS A 181 2.00 -10.38 -9.43
CA LYS A 181 1.15 -10.61 -10.61
C LYS A 181 1.84 -10.21 -11.90
N THR A 182 2.64 -9.12 -11.87
CA THR A 182 3.40 -8.62 -13.01
C THR A 182 4.74 -9.33 -13.14
N ASP A 183 5.24 -9.49 -14.35
CA ASP A 183 6.52 -10.18 -14.56
C ASP A 183 7.69 -9.38 -13.99
N TYR A 184 7.60 -8.05 -14.01
CA TYR A 184 8.60 -7.16 -13.43
C TYR A 184 8.83 -7.44 -11.94
N PHE A 185 7.76 -7.44 -11.13
CA PHE A 185 7.84 -7.68 -9.70
C PHE A 185 8.07 -9.15 -9.38
N HIS A 186 7.48 -10.07 -10.13
CA HIS A 186 7.67 -11.51 -9.94
C HIS A 186 9.16 -11.90 -10.08
N GLN A 187 9.83 -11.47 -11.14
CA GLN A 187 11.24 -11.78 -11.35
C GLN A 187 12.15 -11.21 -10.24
N ARG A 188 11.80 -10.06 -9.69
CA ARG A 188 12.60 -9.37 -8.68
C ARG A 188 12.39 -9.90 -7.26
N TYR A 189 11.16 -10.25 -6.91
CA TYR A 189 10.77 -10.39 -5.51
C TYR A 189 10.18 -11.76 -5.13
N GLU A 190 9.63 -12.52 -6.06
CA GLU A 190 8.87 -13.75 -5.76
C GLU A 190 9.67 -14.75 -4.94
N TRP A 191 10.89 -15.05 -5.37
CA TRP A 191 11.72 -16.04 -4.68
C TRP A 191 12.07 -15.59 -3.26
N ALA A 192 12.56 -14.37 -3.10
CA ALA A 192 12.95 -13.83 -1.79
C ALA A 192 11.74 -13.71 -0.85
N ALA A 193 10.58 -13.27 -1.38
CA ALA A 193 9.35 -13.20 -0.60
C ALA A 193 8.96 -14.56 -0.03
N ARG A 194 8.98 -15.61 -0.84
CA ARG A 194 8.67 -16.97 -0.36
C ARG A 194 9.65 -17.45 0.71
N GLN A 195 10.94 -17.16 0.57
CA GLN A 195 11.94 -17.48 1.60
C GLN A 195 11.67 -16.73 2.90
N ASN A 196 11.44 -15.42 2.85
CA ASN A 196 11.15 -14.58 4.01
C ASN A 196 9.89 -15.04 4.74
N LEU A 197 8.80 -15.26 4.00
CA LEU A 197 7.52 -15.73 4.57
C LEU A 197 7.65 -17.11 5.22
N GLN A 198 8.39 -18.04 4.59
CA GLN A 198 8.62 -19.37 5.15
C GLN A 198 9.47 -19.33 6.42
N GLN A 199 10.50 -18.48 6.47
CA GLN A 199 11.32 -18.30 7.66
C GLN A 199 10.51 -17.70 8.83
N GLU A 200 9.69 -16.67 8.57
CA GLU A 200 8.79 -16.12 9.59
C GLU A 200 7.78 -17.16 10.06
N MET A 201 7.20 -17.95 9.15
CA MET A 201 6.28 -19.05 9.50
C MET A 201 6.93 -20.02 10.48
N THR A 202 8.17 -20.42 10.22
CA THR A 202 8.92 -21.35 11.08
C THR A 202 9.16 -20.74 12.46
N ALA A 203 9.55 -19.45 12.51
CA ALA A 203 9.79 -18.73 13.75
C ALA A 203 8.52 -18.50 14.60
N LEU A 204 7.34 -18.41 13.95
CA LEU A 204 6.07 -18.29 14.67
C LEU A 204 5.63 -19.59 15.36
N LEU A 205 6.11 -20.73 14.87
CA LEU A 205 5.75 -22.07 15.37
C LEU A 205 6.69 -22.55 16.48
N SER A 206 7.86 -21.91 16.59
CA SER A 206 8.83 -22.12 17.69
C SER A 206 8.42 -21.31 18.93
#